data_7d2b07d01e66b907cb70835879f3a5ab
#
_entry.id   7d2b07d01e66b907cb70835879f3a5ab
#
_cell.length_a   1.000
_cell.length_b   1.000
_cell.length_c   1.000
_cell.angle_alpha   90.00
_cell.angle_beta   90.00
_cell.angle_gamma   90.00
#
_symmetry.space_group_name_H-M   'P 1'
#
loop_
_entity.id
_entity.type
_entity.pdbx_description
1 polymer ?
#
loop_
_entity_poly.entity_id
_entity_poly.type
_entity_poly.pdbx_seq_one_letter_code
_entity_poly.pdbx_strand_id
1 'polypeptide(L)'
;MEVITIGPGFGAEVRGCGLADVAADDRAYAAVRAAFEEHSVLLFRGQPITDELQVAFSQRFGPLEVAKAASLGEGTPFSILTNIDRATGKLVPPDHKESLRARANQLWHTDSSFKAPPALASVLSARIIPPAGGETEFTSMRLAWSRLPEASREKFARSFAWHDYAHSRGKIAPHLASERSEEHTSELQSRLHLVCRLLLEKK
;
A
#
# COMPACT_ATOMS: atom_id res chain seq x y z
N MET A 1 14.34 -4.01 -20.61
CA MET A 1 13.67 -3.27 -19.51
C MET A 1 14.43 -1.99 -19.25
N GLU A 2 13.75 -0.88 -19.22
CA GLU A 2 14.26 0.44 -18.87
C GLU A 2 13.59 0.91 -17.58
N VAL A 3 14.35 1.55 -16.69
CA VAL A 3 13.86 2.10 -15.41
C VAL A 3 14.11 3.60 -15.42
N ILE A 4 13.04 4.39 -15.40
CA ILE A 4 13.10 5.85 -15.51
C ILE A 4 12.63 6.46 -14.20
N THR A 5 13.51 7.14 -13.48
CA THR A 5 13.17 7.83 -12.24
C THR A 5 12.14 8.92 -12.48
N ILE A 6 11.05 8.94 -11.69
CA ILE A 6 9.95 9.90 -11.84
C ILE A 6 9.84 10.90 -10.69
N GLY A 7 10.53 10.67 -9.60
CA GLY A 7 10.50 11.53 -8.41
C GLY A 7 11.91 11.87 -7.88
N PRO A 8 12.01 12.88 -7.02
CA PRO A 8 13.29 13.29 -6.45
C PRO A 8 13.81 12.29 -5.42
N GLY A 9 14.52 11.25 -5.89
CA GLY A 9 15.21 10.27 -5.06
C GLY A 9 14.42 9.00 -4.75
N PHE A 10 13.21 8.83 -5.28
CA PHE A 10 12.44 7.59 -5.27
C PHE A 10 11.36 7.60 -6.33
N GLY A 11 10.81 6.42 -6.63
CA GLY A 11 9.79 6.23 -7.66
C GLY A 11 10.39 6.12 -9.07
N ALA A 12 10.01 5.11 -9.80
CA ALA A 12 10.45 4.90 -11.17
C ALA A 12 9.34 4.30 -12.04
N GLU A 13 9.34 4.65 -13.32
CA GLU A 13 8.54 4.01 -14.35
C GLU A 13 9.33 2.87 -14.98
N VAL A 14 8.70 1.71 -15.10
CA VAL A 14 9.25 0.53 -15.78
C VAL A 14 8.71 0.47 -17.20
N ARG A 15 9.59 0.45 -18.20
CA ARG A 15 9.26 0.34 -19.62
C ARG A 15 9.91 -0.89 -20.26
N GLY A 16 9.27 -1.41 -21.28
CA GLY A 16 9.78 -2.57 -22.02
C GLY A 16 9.79 -3.88 -21.23
N CYS A 17 9.03 -3.93 -20.14
CA CYS A 17 8.78 -5.13 -19.33
C CYS A 17 7.38 -4.99 -18.72
N GLY A 18 6.47 -5.87 -19.04
CA GLY A 18 5.10 -5.86 -18.56
C GLY A 18 4.89 -6.77 -17.35
N LEU A 19 3.69 -6.69 -16.77
CA LEU A 19 3.32 -7.55 -15.63
C LEU A 19 3.33 -9.02 -16.00
N ALA A 20 2.97 -9.37 -17.26
CA ALA A 20 3.00 -10.74 -17.75
C ALA A 20 4.43 -11.29 -17.84
N ASP A 21 5.39 -10.46 -18.27
CA ASP A 21 6.79 -10.85 -18.31
C ASP A 21 7.32 -11.16 -16.92
N VAL A 22 7.02 -10.30 -15.95
CA VAL A 22 7.44 -10.48 -14.54
C VAL A 22 6.80 -11.73 -13.92
N ALA A 23 5.52 -12.00 -14.25
CA ALA A 23 4.83 -13.19 -13.75
C ALA A 23 5.42 -14.50 -14.28
N ALA A 24 5.92 -14.51 -15.52
CA ALA A 24 6.35 -15.70 -16.23
C ALA A 24 7.87 -15.96 -16.24
N ASP A 25 8.70 -14.93 -16.06
CA ASP A 25 10.15 -15.00 -16.25
C ASP A 25 10.93 -14.56 -15.00
N ASP A 26 11.86 -15.41 -14.55
CA ASP A 26 12.65 -15.15 -13.34
C ASP A 26 13.64 -14.00 -13.52
N ARG A 27 14.16 -13.75 -14.72
CA ARG A 27 15.09 -12.64 -14.98
C ARG A 27 14.34 -11.32 -14.98
N ALA A 28 13.13 -11.30 -15.59
CA ALA A 28 12.25 -10.13 -15.55
C ALA A 28 11.88 -9.79 -14.10
N TYR A 29 11.47 -10.80 -13.33
CA TYR A 29 11.19 -10.61 -11.90
C TYR A 29 12.41 -10.08 -11.13
N ALA A 30 13.58 -10.69 -11.30
CA ALA A 30 14.79 -10.26 -10.58
C ALA A 30 15.16 -8.81 -10.89
N ALA A 31 15.03 -8.41 -12.14
CA ALA A 31 15.30 -7.04 -12.57
C ALA A 31 14.28 -6.03 -11.98
N VAL A 32 12.99 -6.37 -11.99
CA VAL A 32 11.93 -5.54 -11.40
C VAL A 32 12.06 -5.52 -9.88
N ARG A 33 12.43 -6.63 -9.24
CA ARG A 33 12.68 -6.69 -7.81
C ARG A 33 13.85 -5.79 -7.40
N ALA A 34 14.94 -5.77 -8.15
CA ALA A 34 16.07 -4.87 -7.90
C ALA A 34 15.66 -3.40 -8.04
N ALA A 35 14.91 -3.06 -9.09
CA ALA A 35 14.37 -1.71 -9.27
C ALA A 35 13.42 -1.31 -8.12
N PHE A 36 12.61 -2.22 -7.61
CA PHE A 36 11.72 -1.97 -6.46
C PHE A 36 12.52 -1.68 -5.18
N GLU A 37 13.57 -2.45 -4.91
CA GLU A 37 14.45 -2.20 -3.74
C GLU A 37 15.16 -0.85 -3.84
N GLU A 38 15.52 -0.42 -5.04
CA GLU A 38 16.19 0.87 -5.27
C GLU A 38 15.21 2.03 -5.16
N HIS A 39 14.10 1.97 -5.90
CA HIS A 39 13.19 3.10 -6.10
C HIS A 39 11.96 3.10 -5.18
N SER A 40 11.66 2.00 -4.51
CA SER A 40 10.54 1.82 -3.56
C SER A 40 9.14 1.87 -4.18
N VAL A 41 8.90 2.66 -5.20
CA VAL A 41 7.64 2.72 -5.97
C VAL A 41 7.95 2.46 -7.44
N LEU A 42 7.24 1.53 -8.04
CA LEU A 42 7.32 1.26 -9.47
C LEU A 42 5.98 1.52 -10.14
N LEU A 43 6.01 2.20 -11.27
CA LEU A 43 4.85 2.49 -12.10
C LEU A 43 4.94 1.74 -13.41
N PHE A 44 3.91 0.95 -13.70
CA PHE A 44 3.73 0.25 -14.96
C PHE A 44 2.52 0.86 -15.69
N ARG A 45 2.77 1.63 -16.75
CA ARG A 45 1.70 2.29 -17.51
C ARG A 45 1.14 1.38 -18.59
N GLY A 46 -0.16 1.56 -18.87
CA GLY A 46 -0.81 0.95 -20.04
C GLY A 46 -0.83 -0.59 -20.03
N GLN A 47 -0.84 -1.21 -18.85
CA GLN A 47 -0.86 -2.66 -18.75
C GLN A 47 -2.28 -3.22 -18.97
N PRO A 48 -2.44 -4.27 -19.82
CA PRO A 48 -3.70 -5.01 -19.93
C PRO A 48 -3.87 -5.90 -18.71
N ILE A 49 -4.36 -5.31 -17.60
CA ILE A 49 -4.41 -6.02 -16.33
C ILE A 49 -5.75 -6.73 -16.12
N THR A 50 -5.70 -8.05 -15.91
CA THR A 50 -6.80 -8.88 -15.37
C THR A 50 -6.54 -9.19 -13.90
N ASP A 51 -7.54 -9.72 -13.21
CA ASP A 51 -7.41 -10.14 -11.81
C ASP A 51 -6.38 -11.28 -11.67
N GLU A 52 -6.40 -12.25 -12.60
CA GLU A 52 -5.46 -13.36 -12.63
C GLU A 52 -4.03 -12.88 -12.84
N LEU A 53 -3.81 -11.93 -13.75
CA LEU A 53 -2.48 -11.37 -14.00
C LEU A 53 -1.99 -10.57 -12.80
N GLN A 54 -2.86 -9.80 -12.14
CA GLN A 54 -2.50 -9.07 -10.92
C GLN A 54 -2.10 -10.04 -9.80
N VAL A 55 -2.83 -11.15 -9.62
CA VAL A 55 -2.50 -12.21 -8.67
C VAL A 55 -1.15 -12.84 -9.01
N ALA A 56 -0.96 -13.31 -10.25
CA ALA A 56 0.28 -13.96 -10.69
C ALA A 56 1.51 -13.05 -10.51
N PHE A 57 1.40 -11.78 -10.88
CA PHE A 57 2.44 -10.78 -10.64
C PHE A 57 2.73 -10.61 -9.14
N SER A 58 1.68 -10.45 -8.32
CA SER A 58 1.83 -10.19 -6.89
C SER A 58 2.46 -11.36 -6.14
N GLN A 59 2.13 -12.60 -6.54
CA GLN A 59 2.70 -13.83 -5.96
C GLN A 59 4.22 -13.94 -6.13
N ARG A 60 4.80 -13.28 -7.13
CA ARG A 60 6.27 -13.21 -7.29
C ARG A 60 6.95 -12.51 -6.11
N PHE A 61 6.25 -11.60 -5.44
CA PHE A 61 6.77 -10.84 -4.30
C PHE A 61 6.53 -11.51 -2.95
N GLY A 62 5.77 -12.59 -2.91
CA GLY A 62 5.51 -13.36 -1.70
C GLY A 62 4.08 -13.85 -1.56
N PRO A 63 3.74 -14.46 -0.41
CA PRO A 63 2.39 -14.91 -0.13
C PRO A 63 1.40 -13.73 -0.13
N LEU A 64 0.23 -13.95 -0.72
CA LEU A 64 -0.80 -12.92 -0.78
C LEU A 64 -1.54 -12.81 0.55
N GLU A 65 -1.87 -11.58 0.92
CA GLU A 65 -2.81 -11.34 2.01
C GLU A 65 -4.26 -11.53 1.53
N VAL A 66 -5.09 -12.10 2.38
CA VAL A 66 -6.53 -12.20 2.12
C VAL A 66 -7.23 -10.96 2.68
N ALA A 67 -8.17 -10.42 1.91
CA ALA A 67 -8.97 -9.28 2.34
C ALA A 67 -9.79 -9.61 3.58
N LYS A 68 -9.85 -8.65 4.50
CA LYS A 68 -10.52 -8.83 5.80
C LYS A 68 -12.02 -9.04 5.66
N ALA A 69 -12.60 -9.68 6.67
CA ALA A 69 -14.04 -9.80 6.84
C ALA A 69 -14.75 -8.43 6.74
N ALA A 70 -15.93 -8.41 6.18
CA ALA A 70 -16.76 -7.22 5.95
C ALA A 70 -16.09 -6.11 5.09
N SER A 71 -14.98 -6.40 4.38
CA SER A 71 -14.43 -5.52 3.35
C SER A 71 -14.93 -5.91 1.96
N LEU A 72 -14.88 -4.95 1.03
CA LEU A 72 -15.09 -5.27 -0.38
C LEU A 72 -13.94 -6.18 -0.85
N GLY A 73 -14.28 -7.37 -1.36
CA GLY A 73 -13.29 -8.39 -1.73
C GLY A 73 -13.00 -9.42 -0.64
N GLU A 74 -13.79 -9.46 0.45
CA GLU A 74 -13.67 -10.45 1.51
C GLU A 74 -13.41 -11.87 0.99
N GLY A 75 -12.46 -12.56 1.60
CA GLY A 75 -12.06 -13.92 1.22
C GLY A 75 -11.23 -14.01 -0.06
N THR A 76 -10.96 -12.90 -0.74
CA THR A 76 -10.11 -12.83 -1.93
C THR A 76 -8.80 -12.08 -1.62
N PRO A 77 -7.78 -12.16 -2.50
CA PRO A 77 -6.55 -11.37 -2.34
C PRO A 77 -6.72 -9.89 -2.73
N PHE A 78 -7.94 -9.43 -3.00
CA PHE A 78 -8.20 -8.06 -3.44
C PHE A 78 -8.80 -7.19 -2.35
N SER A 79 -8.17 -6.05 -2.07
CA SER A 79 -8.78 -4.96 -1.32
C SER A 79 -9.34 -3.93 -2.30
N ILE A 80 -10.68 -3.88 -2.44
CA ILE A 80 -11.32 -3.03 -3.43
C ILE A 80 -11.55 -1.65 -2.84
N LEU A 81 -10.98 -0.64 -3.49
CA LEU A 81 -11.13 0.78 -3.14
C LEU A 81 -12.08 1.43 -4.13
N THR A 82 -13.23 1.86 -3.66
CA THR A 82 -14.24 2.51 -4.51
C THR A 82 -15.11 3.44 -3.67
N ASN A 83 -15.62 4.50 -4.30
CA ASN A 83 -16.68 5.37 -3.80
C ASN A 83 -17.98 5.18 -4.59
N ILE A 84 -18.08 4.11 -5.39
CA ILE A 84 -19.26 3.77 -6.17
C ILE A 84 -19.96 2.58 -5.52
N ASP A 85 -21.22 2.73 -5.24
CA ASP A 85 -22.09 1.63 -4.82
C ASP A 85 -22.30 0.66 -5.99
N ARG A 86 -21.94 -0.61 -5.79
CA ARG A 86 -21.96 -1.63 -6.83
C ARG A 86 -23.37 -2.02 -7.31
N ALA A 87 -24.36 -1.87 -6.46
CA ALA A 87 -25.73 -2.25 -6.79
C ALA A 87 -26.42 -1.15 -7.61
N THR A 88 -26.11 0.10 -7.31
CA THR A 88 -26.79 1.26 -7.91
C THR A 88 -25.94 1.99 -8.96
N GLY A 89 -24.62 1.77 -8.99
CA GLY A 89 -23.67 2.50 -9.84
C GLY A 89 -23.50 3.98 -9.46
N LYS A 90 -24.05 4.43 -8.31
CA LYS A 90 -23.98 5.81 -7.85
C LYS A 90 -22.90 5.99 -6.81
N LEU A 91 -22.49 7.25 -6.62
CA LEU A 91 -21.58 7.61 -5.54
C LEU A 91 -22.24 7.30 -4.18
N VAL A 92 -21.46 6.67 -3.28
CA VAL A 92 -21.91 6.43 -1.91
C VAL A 92 -21.97 7.73 -1.12
N PRO A 93 -22.93 7.89 -0.19
CA PRO A 93 -23.03 9.06 0.68
C PRO A 93 -21.78 9.29 1.53
N PRO A 94 -21.48 10.52 1.97
CA PRO A 94 -20.29 10.83 2.78
C PRO A 94 -20.21 10.12 4.13
N ASP A 95 -21.34 9.76 4.71
CA ASP A 95 -21.48 9.04 5.97
C ASP A 95 -21.49 7.50 5.81
N HIS A 96 -21.49 7.03 4.58
CA HIS A 96 -21.41 5.60 4.30
C HIS A 96 -20.07 5.01 4.75
N LYS A 97 -20.06 3.78 5.25
CA LYS A 97 -18.86 3.10 5.75
C LYS A 97 -17.68 3.09 4.76
N GLU A 98 -17.95 2.98 3.46
CA GLU A 98 -16.89 3.01 2.45
C GLU A 98 -16.30 4.42 2.27
N SER A 99 -17.12 5.48 2.37
CA SER A 99 -16.64 6.86 2.37
C SER A 99 -15.77 7.15 3.60
N LEU A 100 -16.17 6.65 4.78
CA LEU A 100 -15.36 6.77 6.00
C LEU A 100 -14.04 6.01 5.88
N ARG A 101 -14.03 4.82 5.26
CA ARG A 101 -12.80 4.07 4.96
C ARG A 101 -11.90 4.82 3.98
N ALA A 102 -12.46 5.39 2.92
CA ALA A 102 -11.71 6.21 1.97
C ALA A 102 -11.07 7.42 2.65
N ARG A 103 -11.78 8.10 3.56
CA ARG A 103 -11.23 9.20 4.37
C ARG A 103 -10.08 8.75 5.27
N ALA A 104 -10.17 7.54 5.84
CA ALA A 104 -9.07 6.99 6.63
C ALA A 104 -7.81 6.72 5.78
N ASN A 105 -7.99 6.34 4.52
CA ASN A 105 -6.89 6.13 3.60
C ASN A 105 -6.26 7.44 3.09
N GLN A 106 -6.88 8.59 3.34
CA GLN A 106 -6.29 9.92 3.06
C GLN A 106 -5.22 10.33 4.07
N LEU A 107 -5.11 9.64 5.21
CA LEU A 107 -4.01 9.84 6.14
C LEU A 107 -2.76 9.12 5.62
N TRP A 108 -1.58 9.74 5.81
CA TRP A 108 -0.31 9.08 5.54
C TRP A 108 -0.20 7.78 6.34
N HIS A 109 -0.02 6.68 5.65
CA HIS A 109 0.05 5.35 6.24
C HIS A 109 0.94 4.42 5.42
N THR A 110 1.23 3.26 5.97
CA THR A 110 1.78 2.12 5.26
C THR A 110 0.85 0.94 5.47
N ASP A 111 0.61 0.19 4.40
CA ASP A 111 -0.28 -0.96 4.45
C ASP A 111 0.31 -2.08 5.31
N SER A 112 -0.56 -2.77 6.04
CA SER A 112 -0.26 -3.99 6.80
C SER A 112 0.89 -3.89 7.81
N SER A 113 1.33 -2.68 8.17
CA SER A 113 2.42 -2.47 9.15
C SER A 113 2.13 -3.01 10.55
N PHE A 114 0.86 -3.30 10.85
CA PHE A 114 0.38 -3.88 12.11
C PHE A 114 0.37 -5.42 12.09
N LYS A 115 0.77 -6.07 10.99
CA LYS A 115 0.83 -7.53 10.86
C LYS A 115 2.24 -8.09 11.09
N ALA A 116 2.32 -9.35 11.49
CA ALA A 116 3.55 -10.11 11.66
C ALA A 116 3.57 -11.34 10.73
N PRO A 117 4.37 -11.40 9.69
CA PRO A 117 5.17 -10.30 9.13
C PRO A 117 4.31 -9.27 8.38
N PRO A 118 4.78 -8.02 8.24
CA PRO A 118 4.11 -7.04 7.39
C PRO A 118 4.23 -7.42 5.91
N ALA A 119 3.30 -6.93 5.08
CA ALA A 119 3.41 -7.09 3.64
C ALA A 119 4.69 -6.44 3.09
N LEU A 120 5.32 -7.12 2.13
CA LEU A 120 6.50 -6.61 1.46
C LEU A 120 6.17 -5.42 0.56
N ALA A 121 5.03 -5.49 -0.13
CA ALA A 121 4.57 -4.50 -1.09
C ALA A 121 3.04 -4.54 -1.24
N SER A 122 2.47 -3.45 -1.71
CA SER A 122 1.09 -3.37 -2.20
C SER A 122 1.09 -3.16 -3.71
N VAL A 123 0.25 -3.90 -4.43
CA VAL A 123 0.06 -3.75 -5.87
C VAL A 123 -1.27 -3.06 -6.12
N LEU A 124 -1.21 -1.78 -6.48
CA LEU A 124 -2.39 -0.96 -6.76
C LEU A 124 -2.69 -0.95 -8.25
N SER A 125 -3.91 -1.32 -8.64
CA SER A 125 -4.38 -1.29 -10.02
C SER A 125 -5.54 -0.31 -10.16
N ALA A 126 -5.37 0.71 -11.00
CA ALA A 126 -6.42 1.65 -11.34
C ALA A 126 -7.35 1.06 -12.40
N ARG A 127 -8.57 0.68 -12.02
CA ARG A 127 -9.59 0.09 -12.92
C ARG A 127 -10.51 1.15 -13.51
N ILE A 128 -10.82 2.18 -12.73
CA ILE A 128 -11.61 3.34 -13.13
C ILE A 128 -10.87 4.57 -12.64
N ILE A 129 -10.54 5.46 -13.56
CA ILE A 129 -9.82 6.70 -13.24
C ILE A 129 -10.81 7.85 -13.37
N PRO A 130 -11.04 8.67 -12.32
CA PRO A 130 -11.89 9.84 -12.41
C PRO A 130 -11.24 10.89 -13.34
N PRO A 131 -12.04 11.77 -13.96
CA PRO A 131 -11.52 12.82 -14.84
C PRO A 131 -10.70 13.88 -14.09
N ALA A 132 -10.89 14.00 -12.78
CA ALA A 132 -10.14 14.89 -11.89
C ALA A 132 -10.18 14.38 -10.47
N GLY A 133 -9.10 14.59 -9.71
CA GLY A 133 -8.96 14.17 -8.33
C GLY A 133 -8.72 12.65 -8.16
N GLY A 134 -8.59 12.21 -6.92
CA GLY A 134 -8.37 10.82 -6.57
C GLY A 134 -6.92 10.36 -6.78
N GLU A 135 -5.99 11.30 -6.85
CA GLU A 135 -4.57 11.02 -6.96
C GLU A 135 -4.07 10.26 -5.73
N THR A 136 -3.14 9.33 -5.97
CA THR A 136 -2.39 8.66 -4.90
C THR A 136 -1.04 9.33 -4.75
N GLU A 137 -0.76 9.83 -3.55
CA GLU A 137 0.53 10.44 -3.23
C GLU A 137 1.40 9.44 -2.47
N PHE A 138 2.70 9.44 -2.78
CA PHE A 138 3.69 8.60 -2.12
C PHE A 138 4.78 9.43 -1.47
N THR A 139 5.35 8.93 -0.38
CA THR A 139 6.56 9.46 0.23
C THR A 139 7.48 8.32 0.63
N SER A 140 8.78 8.59 0.70
CA SER A 140 9.78 7.61 1.07
C SER A 140 10.31 7.85 2.49
N MET A 141 10.06 6.91 3.39
CA MET A 141 10.64 6.94 4.73
C MET A 141 12.16 6.75 4.71
N ARG A 142 12.72 6.07 3.69
CA ARG A 142 14.17 5.97 3.49
C ARG A 142 14.79 7.33 3.23
N LEU A 143 14.17 8.15 2.36
CA LEU A 143 14.60 9.53 2.14
C LEU A 143 14.36 10.42 3.35
N ALA A 144 13.22 10.28 4.02
CA ALA A 144 12.96 11.02 5.27
C ALA A 144 14.05 10.72 6.31
N TRP A 145 14.39 9.45 6.49
CA TRP A 145 15.47 9.03 7.38
C TRP A 145 16.83 9.64 6.99
N SER A 146 17.21 9.58 5.72
CA SER A 146 18.49 10.11 5.24
C SER A 146 18.64 11.62 5.43
N ARG A 147 17.50 12.34 5.48
CA ARG A 147 17.44 13.81 5.65
C ARG A 147 17.32 14.23 7.11
N LEU A 148 17.14 13.30 8.05
CA LEU A 148 17.09 13.63 9.47
C LEU A 148 18.46 14.11 9.96
N PRO A 149 18.50 15.12 10.85
CA PRO A 149 19.71 15.47 11.59
C PRO A 149 20.26 14.26 12.36
N GLU A 150 21.59 14.18 12.48
CA GLU A 150 22.28 13.04 13.13
C GLU A 150 21.72 12.72 14.51
N ALA A 151 21.57 13.74 15.36
CA ALA A 151 21.01 13.57 16.70
C ALA A 151 19.59 12.93 16.71
N SER A 152 18.78 13.24 15.69
CA SER A 152 17.46 12.62 15.53
C SER A 152 17.58 11.17 15.06
N ARG A 153 18.50 10.87 14.14
CA ARG A 153 18.75 9.49 13.70
C ARG A 153 19.24 8.61 14.83
N GLU A 154 20.17 9.08 15.64
CA GLU A 154 20.68 8.36 16.83
C GLU A 154 19.56 8.05 17.84
N LYS A 155 18.71 9.05 18.12
CA LYS A 155 17.55 8.90 18.98
C LYS A 155 16.58 7.84 18.45
N PHE A 156 16.20 7.96 17.18
CA PHE A 156 15.20 7.06 16.59
C PHE A 156 15.74 5.67 16.26
N ALA A 157 17.05 5.51 16.03
CA ALA A 157 17.66 4.20 15.82
C ALA A 157 17.48 3.23 17.00
N ARG A 158 17.25 3.77 18.20
CA ARG A 158 17.00 3.00 19.43
C ARG A 158 15.52 2.97 19.84
N SER A 159 14.63 3.55 19.03
CA SER A 159 13.20 3.65 19.32
C SER A 159 12.42 2.53 18.62
N PHE A 160 11.25 2.24 19.16
CA PHE A 160 10.27 1.33 18.55
C PHE A 160 9.02 2.14 18.19
N ALA A 161 8.43 1.83 17.06
CA ALA A 161 7.13 2.33 16.67
C ALA A 161 6.08 1.26 16.93
N TRP A 162 5.01 1.64 17.61
CA TRP A 162 3.87 0.80 17.85
C TRP A 162 2.81 1.08 16.78
N HIS A 163 2.43 0.06 16.03
CA HIS A 163 1.44 0.17 14.97
C HIS A 163 0.12 -0.45 15.43
N ASP A 164 -0.83 0.40 15.80
CA ASP A 164 -2.16 0.01 16.25
C ASP A 164 -3.21 0.43 15.23
N TYR A 165 -3.86 -0.56 14.64
CA TYR A 165 -4.92 -0.35 13.65
C TYR A 165 -6.15 0.34 14.24
N ALA A 166 -6.58 -0.06 15.45
CA ALA A 166 -7.75 0.51 16.11
C ALA A 166 -7.55 1.98 16.45
N HIS A 167 -6.36 2.33 16.97
CA HIS A 167 -5.97 3.73 17.22
C HIS A 167 -6.03 4.58 15.95
N SER A 168 -5.48 4.09 14.87
CA SER A 168 -5.49 4.77 13.57
C SER A 168 -6.92 5.03 13.07
N ARG A 169 -7.81 4.05 13.17
CA ARG A 169 -9.21 4.18 12.72
C ARG A 169 -10.07 5.02 13.65
N GLY A 170 -9.80 4.96 14.94
CA GLY A 170 -10.49 5.76 15.97
C GLY A 170 -10.35 7.27 15.77
N LYS A 171 -9.28 7.73 15.11
CA LYS A 171 -9.11 9.15 14.75
C LYS A 171 -10.13 9.66 13.75
N ILE A 172 -10.71 8.78 12.92
CA ILE A 172 -11.65 9.15 11.85
C ILE A 172 -13.09 8.83 12.22
N ALA A 173 -13.31 7.67 12.82
CA ALA A 173 -14.63 7.16 13.17
C ALA A 173 -14.54 6.36 14.48
N PRO A 174 -14.60 7.03 15.65
CA PRO A 174 -14.47 6.37 16.96
C PRO A 174 -15.45 5.22 17.16
N HIS A 175 -16.67 5.34 16.65
CA HIS A 175 -17.71 4.30 16.74
C HIS A 175 -17.36 3.04 15.91
N LEU A 176 -16.55 3.15 14.86
CA LEU A 176 -16.12 1.99 14.08
C LEU A 176 -14.85 1.33 14.65
N ALA A 177 -14.15 1.98 15.55
CA ALA A 177 -12.98 1.42 16.21
C ALA A 177 -13.36 0.41 17.30
N SER A 178 -14.47 0.64 18.02
CA SER A 178 -14.94 -0.23 19.11
C SER A 178 -15.46 -1.59 18.61
N GLU A 179 -16.08 -1.65 17.44
CA GLU A 179 -16.59 -2.89 16.87
C GLU A 179 -15.50 -3.87 16.41
N ARG A 180 -14.24 -3.41 16.30
CA ARG A 180 -13.12 -4.18 15.74
C ARG A 180 -11.98 -4.45 16.72
N SER A 181 -12.04 -3.90 17.93
CA SER A 181 -10.98 -4.10 18.92
C SER A 181 -10.89 -5.54 19.43
N GLU A 182 -11.95 -6.31 19.30
CA GLU A 182 -11.99 -7.71 19.76
C GLU A 182 -11.36 -8.70 18.76
N GLU A 183 -11.25 -8.33 17.47
CA GLU A 183 -10.69 -9.23 16.44
C GLU A 183 -9.18 -9.05 16.17
N HIS A 184 -8.54 -7.97 16.61
CA HIS A 184 -7.18 -7.62 16.20
C HIS A 184 -6.29 -7.07 17.32
N THR A 185 -5.98 -7.91 18.30
CA THR A 185 -4.90 -7.68 19.27
C THR A 185 -3.53 -8.16 18.78
N SER A 186 -3.24 -8.10 17.49
CA SER A 186 -1.87 -8.31 17.02
C SER A 186 -1.12 -6.99 17.05
N GLU A 187 -0.60 -6.68 18.21
CA GLU A 187 0.31 -5.54 18.44
C GLU A 187 1.69 -5.91 17.93
N LEU A 188 2.16 -5.19 16.94
CA LEU A 188 3.50 -5.37 16.39
C LEU A 188 4.40 -4.22 16.82
N GLN A 189 5.43 -4.57 17.59
CA GLN A 189 6.62 -3.74 17.73
C GLN A 189 7.46 -3.87 16.47
N SER A 190 7.52 -2.83 15.63
CA SER A 190 8.51 -2.75 14.59
C SER A 190 9.69 -1.90 15.05
N ARG A 191 10.92 -2.42 14.91
CA ARG A 191 12.09 -1.55 15.02
C ARG A 191 12.05 -0.53 13.88
N LEU A 192 12.38 0.71 14.14
CA LEU A 192 12.41 1.78 13.15
C LEU A 192 13.24 1.47 11.90
N HIS A 193 14.14 0.49 11.96
CA HIS A 193 14.84 -0.04 10.78
C HIS A 193 13.89 -0.64 9.71
N LEU A 194 12.74 -1.18 10.09
CA LEU A 194 11.71 -1.62 9.17
C LEU A 194 10.98 -0.43 8.52
N VAL A 195 10.83 0.67 9.24
CA VAL A 195 10.20 1.91 8.73
C VAL A 195 11.00 2.50 7.57
N CYS A 196 12.32 2.28 7.51
CA CYS A 196 13.14 2.71 6.38
C CYS A 196 12.84 2.00 5.05
N ARG A 197 12.10 0.90 5.07
CA ARG A 197 11.67 0.17 3.87
C ARG A 197 10.21 0.43 3.48
N LEU A 198 9.44 1.10 4.35
CA LEU A 198 8.03 1.30 4.12
C LEU A 198 7.77 2.62 3.38
N LEU A 199 6.91 2.55 2.40
CA LEU A 199 6.32 3.70 1.75
C LEU A 199 5.13 4.18 2.59
N LEU A 200 5.01 5.48 2.74
CA LEU A 200 3.76 6.09 3.16
C LEU A 200 2.95 6.45 1.92
N GLU A 201 1.75 5.96 1.86
CA GLU A 201 0.79 6.20 0.79
C GLU A 201 -0.32 7.10 1.32
N LYS A 202 -0.71 8.09 0.53
CA LYS A 202 -1.89 8.91 0.74
C LYS A 202 -2.79 8.77 -0.48
N LYS A 203 -4.00 8.31 -0.28
CA LYS A 203 -5.04 8.20 -1.31
C LYS A 203 -6.09 9.28 -1.16
#